data_49d8f8a3192e14990c8f16061edaf16c
#
_entry.id   49d8f8a3192e14990c8f16061edaf16c
#
_cell.length_a   1.000
_cell.length_b   1.000
_cell.length_c   1.000
_cell.angle_alpha   90.00
_cell.angle_beta   90.00
_cell.angle_gamma   90.00
#
_symmetry.space_group_name_H-M   'P 1'
#
loop_
_entity.id
_entity.type
_entity.pdbx_description
1 polymer ?
#
loop_
_entity_poly.entity_id
_entity_poly.type
_entity_poly.pdbx_seq_one_letter_code
_entity_poly.pdbx_strand_id
1 'polypeptide(L)'
;MASSIMVKRIIIIGATSGIGYEVAKIYWKRGYQLGLAGRRVDRLEEFRRQDPEHIRIKQLDVTAEDAADRLEELIRDLGGMDIFLLSSGIGNQNKYLDTSIEQVTIQTNVTGFTRMVLAAYRYFSSQGGGHISVISSIAGTKGLGVAPSYSATKRYQNIYIDALAQL
;
A
#
# COMPACT_ATOMS: atom_id res chain seq x y z
N MET A 1 -1.53 29.50 24.38
CA MET A 1 -1.36 29.19 22.95
C MET A 1 -1.86 27.76 22.76
N ALA A 2 -3.00 27.56 22.09
CA ALA A 2 -3.51 26.24 21.81
C ALA A 2 -2.52 25.56 20.82
N SER A 3 -1.88 24.47 21.25
CA SER A 3 -1.16 23.59 20.36
C SER A 3 -2.14 23.11 19.28
N SER A 4 -1.98 23.54 18.05
CA SER A 4 -2.74 22.98 16.94
C SER A 4 -2.34 21.50 16.86
N ILE A 5 -3.27 20.63 17.22
CA ILE A 5 -3.09 19.19 17.03
C ILE A 5 -2.99 19.00 15.52
N MET A 6 -1.77 18.78 15.03
CA MET A 6 -1.59 18.45 13.61
C MET A 6 -2.26 17.12 13.35
N VAL A 7 -3.35 17.15 12.58
CA VAL A 7 -4.06 15.93 12.18
C VAL A 7 -3.12 15.13 11.28
N LYS A 8 -2.83 13.89 11.66
CA LYS A 8 -1.97 13.00 10.88
C LYS A 8 -2.75 12.38 9.71
N ARG A 9 -2.04 12.18 8.61
CA ARG A 9 -2.57 11.66 7.35
C ARG A 9 -1.94 10.31 7.03
N ILE A 10 -2.77 9.33 6.74
CA ILE A 10 -2.32 8.01 6.28
C ILE A 10 -2.87 7.71 4.90
N ILE A 11 -2.02 7.21 4.02
CA ILE A 11 -2.44 6.64 2.73
C ILE A 11 -2.27 5.13 2.76
N ILE A 12 -3.33 4.42 2.37
CA ILE A 12 -3.38 2.96 2.38
C ILE A 12 -3.66 2.46 0.95
N ILE A 13 -2.70 1.77 0.37
CA ILE A 13 -2.85 1.09 -0.91
C ILE A 13 -3.29 -0.35 -0.66
N GLY A 14 -4.42 -0.75 -1.26
CA GLY A 14 -5.08 -2.03 -0.98
C GLY A 14 -6.12 -1.94 0.13
N ALA A 15 -6.82 -0.80 0.22
CA ALA A 15 -7.78 -0.50 1.28
C ALA A 15 -9.19 -1.09 1.07
N THR A 16 -9.43 -1.86 -0.01
CA THR A 16 -10.78 -2.33 -0.36
C THR A 16 -11.19 -3.63 0.31
N SER A 17 -10.29 -4.33 0.97
CA SER A 17 -10.56 -5.59 1.70
C SER A 17 -9.40 -5.98 2.61
N GLY A 18 -9.63 -7.03 3.41
CA GLY A 18 -8.61 -7.66 4.24
C GLY A 18 -7.93 -6.71 5.21
N ILE A 19 -6.63 -6.88 5.39
CA ILE A 19 -5.86 -6.13 6.39
C ILE A 19 -5.90 -4.62 6.12
N GLY A 20 -5.73 -4.19 4.87
CA GLY A 20 -5.76 -2.76 4.53
C GLY A 20 -7.08 -2.07 4.89
N TYR A 21 -8.20 -2.74 4.67
CA TYR A 21 -9.53 -2.25 5.04
C TYR A 21 -9.69 -2.13 6.57
N GLU A 22 -9.27 -3.15 7.32
CA GLU A 22 -9.35 -3.13 8.79
C GLU A 22 -8.43 -2.06 9.39
N VAL A 23 -7.23 -1.89 8.86
CA VAL A 23 -6.33 -0.81 9.28
C VAL A 23 -6.94 0.56 8.99
N ALA A 24 -7.58 0.75 7.83
CA ALA A 24 -8.28 2.00 7.52
C ALA A 24 -9.33 2.35 8.58
N LYS A 25 -10.13 1.38 9.02
CA LYS A 25 -11.12 1.58 10.11
C LYS A 25 -10.47 2.00 11.43
N ILE A 26 -9.34 1.39 11.77
CA ILE A 26 -8.62 1.70 13.00
C ILE A 26 -8.10 3.14 12.98
N TYR A 27 -7.45 3.55 11.91
CA TYR A 27 -6.90 4.90 11.79
C TYR A 27 -7.98 5.97 11.69
N TRP A 28 -9.09 5.68 10.99
CA TRP A 28 -10.26 6.57 10.96
C TRP A 28 -10.81 6.82 12.37
N LYS A 29 -11.04 5.76 13.16
CA LYS A 29 -11.49 5.88 14.54
C LYS A 29 -10.52 6.64 15.45
N ARG A 30 -9.26 6.72 15.09
CA ARG A 30 -8.23 7.50 15.79
C ARG A 30 -8.13 8.95 15.32
N GLY A 31 -9.02 9.40 14.43
CA GLY A 31 -9.06 10.78 13.96
C GLY A 31 -8.03 11.13 12.89
N TYR A 32 -7.48 10.15 12.19
CA TYR A 32 -6.60 10.39 11.05
C TYR A 32 -7.41 10.78 9.81
N GLN A 33 -6.83 11.65 8.98
CA GLN A 33 -7.28 11.80 7.60
C GLN A 33 -6.77 10.62 6.76
N LEU A 34 -7.65 10.05 5.94
CA LEU A 34 -7.36 8.85 5.18
C LEU A 34 -7.31 9.11 3.67
N GLY A 35 -6.25 8.67 3.02
CA GLY A 35 -6.19 8.44 1.58
C GLY A 35 -6.30 6.94 1.30
N LEU A 36 -7.39 6.51 0.67
CA LEU A 36 -7.65 5.10 0.42
C LEU A 36 -7.56 4.80 -1.06
N ALA A 37 -6.76 3.81 -1.43
CA ALA A 37 -6.60 3.41 -2.82
C ALA A 37 -6.75 1.91 -3.03
N GLY A 38 -7.23 1.56 -4.20
CA GLY A 38 -7.44 0.18 -4.63
C GLY A 38 -8.17 0.11 -5.95
N ARG A 39 -8.38 -1.09 -6.45
CA ARG A 39 -9.02 -1.32 -7.77
C ARG A 39 -10.53 -1.18 -7.75
N ARG A 40 -11.17 -1.51 -6.62
CA ARG A 40 -12.63 -1.55 -6.46
C ARG A 40 -13.17 -0.21 -5.97
N VAL A 41 -13.58 0.64 -6.90
CA VAL A 41 -14.07 2.00 -6.61
C VAL A 41 -15.31 1.99 -5.74
N ASP A 42 -16.23 1.06 -5.97
CA ASP A 42 -17.45 0.88 -5.19
C ASP A 42 -17.16 0.73 -3.69
N ARG A 43 -16.16 -0.06 -3.33
CA ARG A 43 -15.73 -0.27 -1.95
C ARG A 43 -15.07 0.96 -1.33
N LEU A 44 -14.29 1.69 -2.12
CA LEU A 44 -13.69 2.95 -1.67
C LEU A 44 -14.77 4.01 -1.41
N GLU A 45 -15.74 4.13 -2.31
CA GLU A 45 -16.87 5.06 -2.16
C GLU A 45 -17.75 4.71 -0.96
N GLU A 46 -18.02 3.43 -0.73
CA GLU A 46 -18.75 2.95 0.45
C GLU A 46 -18.05 3.39 1.75
N PHE A 47 -16.71 3.29 1.78
CA PHE A 47 -15.94 3.74 2.94
C PHE A 47 -15.96 5.26 3.08
N ARG A 48 -15.75 6.00 1.98
CA ARG A 48 -15.71 7.47 1.96
C ARG A 48 -17.01 8.11 2.43
N ARG A 49 -18.16 7.51 2.12
CA ARG A 49 -19.49 8.02 2.54
C ARG A 49 -19.65 8.14 4.05
N GLN A 50 -18.85 7.40 4.83
CA GLN A 50 -18.90 7.46 6.28
C GLN A 50 -18.32 8.77 6.84
N ASP A 51 -17.35 9.38 6.11
CA ASP A 51 -16.69 10.62 6.51
C ASP A 51 -16.04 11.32 5.28
N PRO A 52 -16.84 11.92 4.41
CA PRO A 52 -16.36 12.51 3.16
C PRO A 52 -15.45 13.74 3.37
N GLU A 53 -15.45 14.32 4.54
CA GLU A 53 -14.59 15.46 4.88
C GLU A 53 -13.15 15.02 5.13
N HIS A 54 -12.94 13.86 5.76
CA HIS A 54 -11.61 13.37 6.17
C HIS A 54 -11.08 12.21 5.33
N ILE A 55 -11.87 11.68 4.38
CA ILE A 55 -11.48 10.54 3.55
C ILE A 55 -11.41 10.95 2.08
N ARG A 56 -10.25 10.72 1.47
CA ARG A 56 -10.01 10.83 0.03
C ARG A 56 -9.80 9.44 -0.56
N ILE A 57 -10.23 9.24 -1.78
CA ILE A 57 -10.11 7.95 -2.45
C ILE A 57 -9.48 8.11 -3.84
N LYS A 58 -8.81 7.06 -4.30
CA LYS A 58 -8.29 6.99 -5.65
C LYS A 58 -8.37 5.54 -6.16
N GLN A 59 -8.94 5.36 -7.36
CA GLN A 59 -8.79 4.09 -8.04
C GLN A 59 -7.33 3.93 -8.45
N LEU A 60 -6.71 2.84 -8.01
CA LEU A 60 -5.31 2.58 -8.26
C LEU A 60 -5.06 1.07 -8.39
N ASP A 61 -4.43 0.68 -9.49
CA ASP A 61 -3.84 -0.63 -9.68
C ASP A 61 -2.32 -0.49 -9.64
N VAL A 62 -1.66 -1.14 -8.69
CA VAL A 62 -0.19 -1.03 -8.53
C VAL A 62 0.58 -1.51 -9.76
N THR A 63 -0.03 -2.33 -10.61
CA THR A 63 0.58 -2.83 -11.85
C THR A 63 0.49 -1.85 -13.02
N ALA A 64 -0.40 -0.87 -12.94
CA ALA A 64 -0.58 0.14 -13.99
C ALA A 64 0.61 1.10 -14.07
N GLU A 65 0.91 1.59 -15.27
CA GLU A 65 2.02 2.52 -15.49
C GLU A 65 1.84 3.85 -14.75
N ASP A 66 0.59 4.33 -14.67
CA ASP A 66 0.21 5.58 -14.01
C ASP A 66 0.01 5.46 -12.48
N ALA A 67 0.33 4.31 -11.89
CA ALA A 67 0.07 4.07 -10.45
C ALA A 67 0.81 5.07 -9.55
N ALA A 68 2.02 5.48 -9.89
CA ALA A 68 2.77 6.48 -9.13
C ALA A 68 2.11 7.86 -9.22
N ASP A 69 1.67 8.27 -10.41
CA ASP A 69 0.98 9.55 -10.61
C ASP A 69 -0.34 9.60 -9.82
N ARG A 70 -1.08 8.50 -9.79
CA ARG A 70 -2.31 8.37 -8.99
C ARG A 70 -2.06 8.46 -7.49
N LEU A 71 -0.92 7.94 -7.02
CA LEU A 71 -0.52 8.12 -5.62
C LEU A 71 -0.22 9.60 -5.33
N GLU A 72 0.50 10.28 -6.21
CA GLU A 72 0.79 11.71 -6.07
C GLU A 72 -0.48 12.56 -6.07
N GLU A 73 -1.45 12.24 -6.94
CA GLU A 73 -2.77 12.87 -6.94
C GLU A 73 -3.47 12.68 -5.60
N LEU A 74 -3.49 11.46 -5.06
CA LEU A 74 -4.11 11.18 -3.77
C LEU A 74 -3.43 11.93 -2.62
N ILE A 75 -2.10 12.06 -2.65
CA ILE A 75 -1.34 12.86 -1.68
C ILE A 75 -1.76 14.33 -1.74
N ARG A 76 -1.89 14.90 -2.95
CA ARG A 76 -2.37 16.28 -3.13
C ARG A 76 -3.80 16.47 -2.63
N ASP A 77 -4.70 15.56 -2.98
CA ASP A 77 -6.12 15.60 -2.60
C ASP A 77 -6.29 15.52 -1.07
N LEU A 78 -5.38 14.80 -0.39
CA LEU A 78 -5.37 14.66 1.08
C LEU A 78 -4.64 15.82 1.78
N GLY A 79 -3.89 16.63 1.04
CA GLY A 79 -3.07 17.72 1.58
C GLY A 79 -1.75 17.27 2.18
N GLY A 80 -1.28 16.07 1.84
CA GLY A 80 -0.01 15.49 2.26
C GLY A 80 -0.12 14.04 2.76
N MET A 81 1.01 13.49 3.22
CA MET A 81 1.09 12.12 3.72
C MET A 81 2.14 12.05 4.84
N ASP A 82 1.79 11.46 5.98
CA ASP A 82 2.68 11.23 7.12
C ASP A 82 3.02 9.75 7.26
N ILE A 83 2.07 8.88 6.87
CA ILE A 83 2.22 7.42 6.89
C ILE A 83 1.77 6.87 5.53
N PHE A 84 2.57 5.98 4.96
CA PHE A 84 2.23 5.18 3.80
C PHE A 84 2.13 3.71 4.20
N LEU A 85 1.00 3.07 3.90
CA LEU A 85 0.81 1.63 4.10
C LEU A 85 0.54 0.94 2.77
N LEU A 86 1.40 0.02 2.39
CA LEU A 86 1.19 -0.86 1.24
C LEU A 86 0.68 -2.22 1.72
N SER A 87 -0.61 -2.45 1.51
CA SER A 87 -1.30 -3.71 1.82
C SER A 87 -1.69 -4.48 0.55
N SER A 88 -1.44 -3.92 -0.64
CA SER A 88 -1.67 -4.60 -1.91
C SER A 88 -0.68 -5.74 -2.09
N GLY A 89 -1.22 -6.89 -2.46
CA GLY A 89 -0.45 -8.07 -2.80
C GLY A 89 -1.38 -9.21 -3.16
N ILE A 90 -0.88 -10.15 -3.92
CA ILE A 90 -1.59 -11.37 -4.29
C ILE A 90 -0.74 -12.59 -3.95
N GLY A 91 -1.41 -13.69 -3.62
CA GLY A 91 -0.76 -14.97 -3.35
C GLY A 91 -1.69 -16.10 -3.71
N ASN A 92 -1.40 -16.77 -4.81
CA ASN A 92 -2.12 -17.94 -5.26
C ASN A 92 -1.27 -19.19 -5.07
N GLN A 93 -1.91 -20.30 -4.74
CA GLN A 93 -1.25 -21.59 -4.81
C GLN A 93 -0.98 -21.94 -6.27
N ASN A 94 0.21 -22.45 -6.56
CA ASN A 94 0.65 -22.79 -7.90
C ASN A 94 1.55 -24.03 -7.91
N LYS A 95 1.05 -25.13 -7.42
CA LYS A 95 1.79 -26.41 -7.35
C LYS A 95 2.14 -27.01 -8.71
N TYR A 96 1.47 -26.59 -9.76
CA TYR A 96 1.71 -27.03 -11.14
C TYR A 96 2.58 -26.07 -11.96
N LEU A 97 3.06 -25.01 -11.35
CA LEU A 97 3.94 -24.00 -11.95
C LEU A 97 3.35 -23.34 -13.20
N ASP A 98 2.06 -23.02 -13.16
CA ASP A 98 1.42 -22.25 -14.22
C ASP A 98 2.10 -20.88 -14.35
N THR A 99 2.63 -20.62 -15.55
CA THR A 99 3.42 -19.43 -15.84
C THR A 99 2.61 -18.13 -15.61
N SER A 100 1.32 -18.12 -15.89
CA SER A 100 0.48 -16.94 -15.73
C SER A 100 0.32 -16.56 -14.26
N ILE A 101 0.20 -17.54 -13.37
CA ILE A 101 0.13 -17.31 -11.91
C ILE A 101 1.46 -16.75 -11.38
N GLU A 102 2.58 -17.31 -11.82
CA GLU A 102 3.91 -16.81 -11.45
C GLU A 102 4.09 -15.35 -11.91
N GLN A 103 3.81 -15.06 -13.18
CA GLN A 103 3.97 -13.74 -13.77
C GLN A 103 3.10 -12.68 -13.09
N VAL A 104 1.81 -12.94 -12.88
CA VAL A 104 0.92 -11.96 -12.24
C VAL A 104 1.31 -11.71 -10.78
N THR A 105 1.82 -12.74 -10.10
CA THR A 105 2.33 -12.61 -8.73
C THR A 105 3.58 -11.71 -8.69
N ILE A 106 4.52 -11.91 -9.59
CA ILE A 106 5.73 -11.08 -9.72
C ILE A 106 5.35 -9.64 -10.11
N GLN A 107 4.47 -9.48 -11.09
CA GLN A 107 4.04 -8.16 -11.56
C GLN A 107 3.43 -7.33 -10.43
N THR A 108 2.60 -7.95 -9.59
CA THR A 108 1.97 -7.25 -8.46
C THR A 108 2.92 -7.06 -7.30
N ASN A 109 3.56 -8.14 -6.83
CA ASN A 109 4.29 -8.14 -5.57
C ASN A 109 5.74 -7.65 -5.69
N VAL A 110 6.31 -7.58 -6.89
CA VAL A 110 7.66 -7.05 -7.14
C VAL A 110 7.55 -5.72 -7.88
N THR A 111 7.09 -5.72 -9.12
CA THR A 111 7.08 -4.51 -9.95
C THR A 111 6.15 -3.45 -9.38
N GLY A 112 4.90 -3.79 -9.09
CA GLY A 112 3.91 -2.89 -8.49
C GLY A 112 4.32 -2.41 -7.10
N PHE A 113 4.81 -3.33 -6.25
CA PHE A 113 5.36 -3.02 -4.94
C PHE A 113 6.49 -2.00 -5.03
N THR A 114 7.50 -2.25 -5.86
CA THR A 114 8.67 -1.38 -6.00
C THR A 114 8.27 0.01 -6.47
N ARG A 115 7.37 0.11 -7.46
CA ARG A 115 6.84 1.38 -7.95
C ARG A 115 6.19 2.20 -6.83
N MET A 116 5.32 1.59 -6.03
CA MET A 116 4.63 2.29 -4.95
C MET A 116 5.56 2.72 -3.82
N VAL A 117 6.47 1.85 -3.40
CA VAL A 117 7.42 2.16 -2.33
C VAL A 117 8.39 3.26 -2.76
N LEU A 118 8.88 3.24 -4.00
CA LEU A 118 9.74 4.31 -4.52
C LEU A 118 9.02 5.65 -4.60
N ALA A 119 7.78 5.69 -5.04
CA ALA A 119 7.00 6.92 -5.08
C ALA A 119 6.80 7.50 -3.65
N ALA A 120 6.43 6.66 -2.69
CA ALA A 120 6.31 7.06 -1.29
C ALA A 120 7.64 7.53 -0.69
N TYR A 121 8.72 6.81 -0.95
CA TYR A 121 10.05 7.16 -0.47
C TYR A 121 10.51 8.53 -0.99
N ARG A 122 10.36 8.78 -2.30
CA ARG A 122 10.71 10.08 -2.91
C ARG A 122 9.90 11.23 -2.30
N TYR A 123 8.61 11.01 -2.08
CA TYR A 123 7.78 12.00 -1.41
C TYR A 123 8.30 12.30 0.00
N PHE A 124 8.56 11.28 0.82
CA PHE A 124 9.06 11.46 2.18
C PHE A 124 10.46 12.08 2.21
N SER A 125 11.34 11.72 1.29
CA SER A 125 12.65 12.37 1.17
C SER A 125 12.52 13.86 0.86
N SER A 126 11.58 14.26 0.01
CA SER A 126 11.36 15.67 -0.35
C SER A 126 10.76 16.49 0.78
N GLN A 127 9.97 15.90 1.66
CA GLN A 127 9.36 16.62 2.81
C GLN A 127 10.17 16.50 4.12
N GLY A 128 11.27 15.77 4.12
CA GLY A 128 12.14 15.62 5.28
C GLY A 128 11.77 14.49 6.25
N GLY A 129 10.96 13.54 5.83
CA GLY A 129 10.66 12.33 6.59
C GLY A 129 9.22 11.84 6.47
N GLY A 130 8.99 10.66 7.01
CA GLY A 130 7.70 9.98 7.01
C GLY A 130 7.84 8.52 7.43
N HIS A 131 6.76 7.76 7.32
CA HIS A 131 6.75 6.37 7.73
C HIS A 131 6.21 5.47 6.61
N ILE A 132 7.01 4.51 6.15
CA ILE A 132 6.62 3.49 5.19
C ILE A 132 6.37 2.18 5.90
N SER A 133 5.18 1.62 5.74
CA SER A 133 4.80 0.30 6.24
C SER A 133 4.38 -0.60 5.08
N VAL A 134 4.75 -1.87 5.16
CA VAL A 134 4.38 -2.88 4.16
C VAL A 134 3.83 -4.12 4.87
N ILE A 135 2.73 -4.64 4.36
CA ILE A 135 2.20 -5.91 4.83
C ILE A 135 2.92 -7.04 4.09
N SER A 136 3.81 -7.70 4.80
CA SER A 136 4.52 -8.87 4.31
C SER A 136 3.78 -10.18 4.68
N SER A 137 4.48 -11.28 4.77
CA SER A 137 3.94 -12.60 5.13
C SER A 137 5.03 -13.46 5.76
N ILE A 138 4.64 -14.41 6.60
CA ILE A 138 5.53 -15.48 7.06
C ILE A 138 6.09 -16.30 5.89
N ALA A 139 5.39 -16.32 4.74
CA ALA A 139 5.89 -16.92 3.50
C ALA A 139 7.18 -16.29 2.99
N GLY A 140 7.50 -15.05 3.40
CA GLY A 140 8.76 -14.38 3.09
C GLY A 140 9.96 -14.86 3.93
N THR A 141 9.73 -15.70 4.93
CA THR A 141 10.81 -16.26 5.77
C THR A 141 11.26 -17.63 5.29
N LYS A 142 10.39 -18.39 4.64
CA LYS A 142 10.66 -19.74 4.14
C LYS A 142 9.90 -19.98 2.82
N GLY A 143 10.54 -20.65 1.87
CA GLY A 143 9.89 -21.07 0.63
C GLY A 143 8.73 -22.06 0.89
N LEU A 144 7.58 -21.80 0.28
CA LEU A 144 6.42 -22.68 0.30
C LEU A 144 6.29 -23.35 -1.05
N GLY A 145 6.42 -24.68 -1.09
CA GLY A 145 6.38 -25.45 -2.35
C GLY A 145 5.07 -25.35 -3.12
N VAL A 146 3.99 -24.95 -2.46
CA VAL A 146 2.68 -24.73 -3.11
C VAL A 146 2.53 -23.32 -3.69
N ALA A 147 3.43 -22.40 -3.39
CA ALA A 147 3.35 -20.99 -3.81
C ALA A 147 4.75 -20.37 -3.97
N PRO A 148 5.55 -20.84 -4.95
CA PRO A 148 6.97 -20.43 -5.08
C PRO A 148 7.15 -18.93 -5.27
N SER A 149 6.49 -18.33 -6.28
CA SER A 149 6.60 -16.89 -6.55
C SER A 149 6.07 -16.05 -5.40
N TYR A 150 4.99 -16.47 -4.75
CA TYR A 150 4.50 -15.74 -3.59
C TYR A 150 5.54 -15.66 -2.48
N SER A 151 6.15 -16.78 -2.11
CA SER A 151 7.20 -16.82 -1.09
C SER A 151 8.41 -15.97 -1.49
N ALA A 152 8.89 -16.13 -2.73
CA ALA A 152 10.01 -15.37 -3.25
C ALA A 152 9.74 -13.87 -3.28
N THR A 153 8.54 -13.45 -3.72
CA THR A 153 8.17 -12.03 -3.78
C THR A 153 8.03 -11.42 -2.39
N LYS A 154 7.52 -12.15 -1.40
CA LYS A 154 7.45 -11.67 -0.01
C LYS A 154 8.84 -11.54 0.62
N ARG A 155 9.77 -12.44 0.29
CA ARG A 155 11.19 -12.29 0.69
C ARG A 155 11.83 -11.08 0.04
N TYR A 156 11.58 -10.84 -1.24
CA TYR A 156 12.01 -9.63 -1.96
C TYR A 156 11.56 -8.37 -1.22
N GLN A 157 10.27 -8.27 -0.86
CA GLN A 157 9.72 -7.12 -0.15
C GLN A 157 10.43 -6.88 1.19
N ASN A 158 10.69 -7.93 1.98
CA ASN A 158 11.39 -7.82 3.26
C ASN A 158 12.79 -7.22 3.08
N ILE A 159 13.59 -7.82 2.19
CA ILE A 159 14.97 -7.36 1.94
C ILE A 159 14.99 -5.96 1.33
N TYR A 160 14.03 -5.63 0.46
CA TYR A 160 13.93 -4.31 -0.15
C TYR A 160 13.70 -3.21 0.91
N ILE A 161 12.78 -3.42 1.84
CA ILE A 161 12.52 -2.46 2.93
C ILE A 161 13.70 -2.37 3.89
N ASP A 162 14.33 -3.49 4.24
CA ASP A 162 15.53 -3.50 5.08
C ASP A 162 16.68 -2.70 4.45
N ALA A 163 16.87 -2.82 3.13
CA ALA A 163 17.87 -2.05 2.40
C ALA A 163 17.51 -0.56 2.35
N LEU A 164 16.24 -0.25 2.10
CA LEU A 164 15.76 1.13 2.01
C LEU A 164 15.90 1.89 3.34
N ALA A 165 15.79 1.18 4.47
CA ALA A 165 15.95 1.74 5.80
C ALA A 165 17.40 2.16 6.13
N GLN A 166 18.36 1.84 5.26
CA GLN A 166 19.78 2.21 5.43
C GLN A 166 20.14 3.50 4.67
N LEU A 167 19.23 4.03 3.87
CA LEU A 167 19.41 5.27 3.10
C LEU A 167 18.95 6.49 3.88
#